data_d3a2761c183eaaff0c9f8b7abe136f0d
#
_entry.id   d3a2761c183eaaff0c9f8b7abe136f0d
#
_cell.length_a   1.000
_cell.length_b   1.000
_cell.length_c   1.000
_cell.angle_alpha   90.00
_cell.angle_beta   90.00
_cell.angle_gamma   90.00
#
_symmetry.space_group_name_H-M   'P 1'
#
loop_
_entity.id
_entity.type
_entity.pdbx_description
1 polymer ?
#
loop_
_entity_poly.entity_id
_entity_poly.type
_entity_poly.pdbx_seq_one_letter_code
_entity_poly.pdbx_strand_id
1 'polypeptide(L)'
;SIFDKQILKKIFGVSNKKEYFCSNKSHHASQRCVPRWDFAFYKGYMDYDKQPINVDEQVALLQNRGLVIEDIATAKLQLRNISYFRIASYLRYMEEDRQFRHYKLGSTFEQAIDLYLFDKELRQLIFKAIQDIEISLRTKMIQIFSMEHGAFWFMDASLFKNADFYEGCLDNIKKEVSRSNEDFIKEHSEKYTFPSLPPVW
;
A
#
# COMPACT_ATOMS: atom_id res chain seq x y z
N SER A 1 -1.73 -15.45 -0.81
CA SER A 1 -1.66 -15.90 0.54
C SER A 1 -1.92 -14.77 1.51
N ILE A 2 -2.81 -14.99 2.45
CA ILE A 2 -3.38 -13.98 3.36
C ILE A 2 -2.39 -13.59 4.47
N PHE A 3 -1.47 -14.48 4.80
CA PHE A 3 -0.41 -14.25 5.79
C PHE A 3 0.60 -13.14 5.40
N ASP A 4 0.72 -12.84 4.11
CA ASP A 4 1.82 -12.03 3.58
C ASP A 4 1.73 -10.53 3.84
N LYS A 5 0.56 -9.92 3.83
CA LYS A 5 0.44 -8.45 3.85
C LYS A 5 0.49 -7.82 5.24
N GLN A 6 0.08 -8.56 6.28
CA GLN A 6 0.03 -7.99 7.64
C GLN A 6 1.35 -8.12 8.39
N ILE A 7 2.09 -9.19 8.16
CA ILE A 7 3.37 -9.45 8.85
C ILE A 7 4.46 -8.48 8.35
N LEU A 8 4.54 -8.23 7.05
CA LEU A 8 5.50 -7.25 6.48
C LEU A 8 5.30 -5.83 7.02
N LYS A 9 4.06 -5.39 7.23
CA LYS A 9 3.78 -4.09 7.85
C LYS A 9 4.28 -3.98 9.28
N LYS A 10 4.40 -5.10 10.00
CA LYS A 10 4.78 -5.11 11.42
C LYS A 10 6.27 -5.35 11.63
N ILE A 11 6.94 -6.16 10.80
CA ILE A 11 8.37 -6.46 10.94
C ILE A 11 9.25 -5.27 10.53
N PHE A 12 8.87 -4.54 9.48
CA PHE A 12 9.65 -3.40 8.96
C PHE A 12 9.28 -2.05 9.60
N GLY A 13 8.47 -2.03 10.66
CA GLY A 13 8.20 -0.80 11.43
C GLY A 13 7.56 0.32 10.61
N VAL A 14 6.96 0.02 9.44
CA VAL A 14 6.16 0.98 8.70
C VAL A 14 4.82 1.13 9.41
N SER A 15 4.90 1.70 10.60
CA SER A 15 3.75 2.17 11.36
C SER A 15 3.23 3.41 10.65
N ASN A 16 2.31 3.23 9.72
CA ASN A 16 1.37 4.28 9.37
C ASN A 16 0.35 4.44 10.51
N LYS A 17 0.81 4.71 11.73
CA LYS A 17 -0.03 5.37 12.72
C LYS A 17 -0.19 6.81 12.23
N LYS A 18 -1.20 7.03 11.40
CA LYS A 18 -1.74 8.37 11.19
C LYS A 18 -2.36 8.79 12.51
N GLU A 19 -1.63 9.58 13.29
CA GLU A 19 -2.23 10.25 14.45
C GLU A 19 -3.18 11.33 13.91
N TYR A 20 -4.47 11.12 14.15
CA TYR A 20 -5.50 12.10 13.83
C TYR A 20 -5.75 12.96 15.05
N PHE A 21 -5.71 14.27 14.89
CA PHE A 21 -6.08 15.22 15.92
C PHE A 21 -7.56 15.57 15.76
N CYS A 22 -8.38 15.15 16.71
CA CYS A 22 -9.78 15.58 16.81
C CYS A 22 -9.86 16.79 17.73
N SER A 23 -10.16 17.97 17.19
CA SER A 23 -10.44 19.14 18.00
C SER A 23 -11.89 19.10 18.47
N ASN A 24 -12.09 18.95 19.79
CA ASN A 24 -13.40 19.09 20.42
C ASN A 24 -13.80 20.57 20.45
N LYS A 25 -14.61 21.00 19.51
CA LYS A 25 -15.51 22.16 19.71
C LYS A 25 -16.89 21.83 19.15
N SER A 26 -17.84 21.91 20.07
CA SER A 26 -19.25 21.66 19.90
C SER A 26 -19.90 22.46 18.79
N HIS A 27 -20.71 21.82 18.03
CA HIS A 27 -21.98 22.04 17.35
C HIS A 27 -21.97 21.61 15.89
N HIS A 28 -22.72 20.55 15.62
CA HIS A 28 -23.30 20.12 14.34
C HIS A 28 -22.51 20.42 13.04
N ALA A 29 -21.43 19.70 12.83
CA ALA A 29 -20.89 19.40 11.49
C ALA A 29 -20.07 18.12 11.59
N SER A 30 -20.18 17.23 10.61
CA SER A 30 -19.46 15.96 10.55
C SER A 30 -17.96 16.18 10.79
N GLN A 31 -17.43 15.64 11.88
CA GLN A 31 -16.01 15.74 12.23
C GLN A 31 -15.17 15.00 11.18
N ARG A 32 -14.37 15.73 10.41
CA ARG A 32 -13.36 15.14 9.51
C ARG A 32 -12.01 15.18 10.21
N CYS A 33 -11.42 14.01 10.43
CA CYS A 33 -10.06 13.90 10.94
C CYS A 33 -9.05 14.10 9.80
N VAL A 34 -8.10 15.01 9.96
CA VAL A 34 -7.02 15.27 9.00
C VAL A 34 -5.65 14.87 9.56
N PRO A 35 -4.72 14.38 8.75
CA PRO A 35 -3.38 14.02 9.21
C PRO A 35 -2.59 15.25 9.68
N ARG A 36 -1.82 15.12 10.78
CA ARG A 36 -1.09 16.20 11.48
C ARG A 36 -0.05 16.93 10.63
N TRP A 37 0.43 16.37 9.55
CA TRP A 37 1.47 16.97 8.71
C TRP A 37 0.94 17.91 7.62
N ASP A 38 -0.39 18.02 7.47
CA ASP A 38 -1.02 18.94 6.51
C ASP A 38 -1.18 20.37 7.07
N PHE A 39 -0.66 20.64 8.28
CA PHE A 39 -0.90 21.91 8.99
C PHE A 39 -0.22 23.17 8.40
N ALA A 40 0.64 23.02 7.39
CA ALA A 40 1.42 24.17 6.88
C ALA A 40 0.72 24.98 5.78
N PHE A 41 -0.41 24.53 5.21
CA PHE A 41 -1.09 25.21 4.11
C PHE A 41 -2.62 25.11 4.18
N TYR A 42 -3.21 25.65 5.24
CA TYR A 42 -4.65 25.88 5.27
C TYR A 42 -5.03 27.11 4.45
N LYS A 43 -5.06 27.00 3.13
CA LYS A 43 -5.97 27.80 2.29
C LYS A 43 -7.38 27.20 2.48
N GLY A 44 -8.34 28.05 2.82
CA GLY A 44 -9.69 27.66 3.19
C GLY A 44 -10.30 26.53 2.36
N TYR A 45 -11.10 25.69 2.99
CA TYR A 45 -11.82 24.62 2.32
C TYR A 45 -12.68 25.20 1.21
N MET A 46 -12.42 24.74 -0.01
CA MET A 46 -13.33 24.97 -1.13
C MET A 46 -14.07 23.65 -1.37
N ASP A 47 -15.36 23.75 -1.67
CA ASP A 47 -16.13 22.58 -2.10
C ASP A 47 -15.55 22.04 -3.40
N TYR A 48 -15.54 20.72 -3.53
CA TYR A 48 -15.06 20.09 -4.77
C TYR A 48 -16.16 20.17 -5.84
N ASP A 49 -15.96 21.03 -6.81
CA ASP A 49 -16.91 21.33 -7.88
C ASP A 49 -16.54 20.74 -9.27
N LYS A 50 -15.36 20.06 -9.34
CA LYS A 50 -14.87 19.54 -10.63
C LYS A 50 -15.68 18.35 -11.09
N GLN A 51 -16.19 18.45 -12.29
CA GLN A 51 -16.91 17.38 -12.97
C GLN A 51 -15.93 16.37 -13.60
N PRO A 52 -16.31 15.09 -13.74
CA PRO A 52 -15.54 14.12 -14.48
C PRO A 52 -15.47 14.53 -15.96
N ILE A 53 -14.28 14.38 -16.54
CA ILE A 53 -14.03 14.68 -17.96
C ILE A 53 -13.75 13.37 -18.72
N ASN A 54 -14.22 13.29 -19.95
CA ASN A 54 -13.99 12.15 -20.82
C ASN A 54 -12.55 12.12 -21.36
N VAL A 55 -12.16 11.03 -22.04
CA VAL A 55 -10.78 10.84 -22.51
C VAL A 55 -10.39 11.89 -23.56
N ASP A 56 -11.31 12.33 -24.41
CA ASP A 56 -11.04 13.37 -25.40
C ASP A 56 -10.76 14.72 -24.72
N GLU A 57 -11.52 15.05 -23.72
CA GLU A 57 -11.32 16.23 -22.89
C GLU A 57 -10.01 16.15 -22.09
N GLN A 58 -9.60 14.95 -21.62
CA GLN A 58 -8.32 14.76 -20.95
C GLN A 58 -7.15 15.02 -21.89
N VAL A 59 -7.21 14.54 -23.14
CA VAL A 59 -6.20 14.82 -24.17
C VAL A 59 -6.13 16.31 -24.45
N ALA A 60 -7.26 16.95 -24.71
CA ALA A 60 -7.33 18.40 -24.95
C ALA A 60 -6.77 19.20 -23.75
N LEU A 61 -7.07 18.79 -22.53
CA LEU A 61 -6.53 19.41 -21.31
C LEU A 61 -4.99 19.33 -21.25
N LEU A 62 -4.41 18.19 -21.58
CA LEU A 62 -2.96 18.00 -21.60
C LEU A 62 -2.30 18.86 -22.67
N GLN A 63 -2.87 18.91 -23.88
CA GLN A 63 -2.38 19.75 -24.98
C GLN A 63 -2.48 21.25 -24.63
N ASN A 64 -3.58 21.69 -24.03
CA ASN A 64 -3.76 23.08 -23.60
C ASN A 64 -2.75 23.51 -22.53
N ARG A 65 -2.18 22.55 -21.80
CA ARG A 65 -1.09 22.78 -20.81
C ARG A 65 0.31 22.72 -21.44
N GLY A 66 0.40 22.61 -22.76
CA GLY A 66 1.67 22.59 -23.49
C GLY A 66 2.33 21.21 -23.64
N LEU A 67 1.61 20.11 -23.34
CA LEU A 67 2.13 18.77 -23.57
C LEU A 67 1.98 18.39 -25.05
N VAL A 68 3.06 17.95 -25.66
CA VAL A 68 3.05 17.39 -27.00
C VAL A 68 2.54 15.95 -26.95
N ILE A 69 1.63 15.58 -27.83
CA ILE A 69 1.11 14.22 -27.97
C ILE A 69 1.33 13.81 -29.42
N GLU A 70 2.24 12.89 -29.68
CA GLU A 70 2.62 12.48 -31.02
C GLU A 70 1.55 11.59 -31.66
N ASP A 71 1.03 10.63 -30.89
CA ASP A 71 -0.05 9.73 -31.32
C ASP A 71 -1.27 9.85 -30.38
N ILE A 72 -2.27 10.61 -30.85
CA ILE A 72 -3.51 10.83 -30.10
C ILE A 72 -4.31 9.53 -29.91
N ALA A 73 -4.29 8.62 -30.87
CA ALA A 73 -5.05 7.36 -30.78
C ALA A 73 -4.46 6.46 -29.68
N THR A 74 -3.15 6.30 -29.67
CA THR A 74 -2.43 5.56 -28.63
C THR A 74 -2.57 6.25 -27.26
N ALA A 75 -2.46 7.57 -27.18
CA ALA A 75 -2.63 8.30 -25.93
C ALA A 75 -4.04 8.10 -25.33
N LYS A 76 -5.10 8.13 -26.14
CA LYS A 76 -6.46 7.80 -25.69
C LYS A 76 -6.58 6.38 -25.16
N LEU A 77 -5.95 5.40 -25.82
CA LEU A 77 -5.93 4.01 -25.37
C LEU A 77 -5.20 3.87 -24.02
N GLN A 78 -4.06 4.54 -23.85
CA GLN A 78 -3.30 4.55 -22.60
C GLN A 78 -4.10 5.21 -21.47
N LEU A 79 -4.74 6.34 -21.71
CA LEU A 79 -5.58 7.02 -20.72
C LEU A 79 -6.77 6.16 -20.25
N ARG A 80 -7.37 5.37 -21.14
CA ARG A 80 -8.45 4.42 -20.81
C ARG A 80 -7.96 3.28 -19.91
N ASN A 81 -6.75 2.77 -20.16
CA ASN A 81 -6.23 1.57 -19.49
C ASN A 81 -5.44 1.90 -18.20
N ILE A 82 -4.71 3.03 -18.18
CA ILE A 82 -3.82 3.39 -17.06
C ILE A 82 -4.47 4.41 -16.12
N SER A 83 -5.42 5.18 -16.58
CA SER A 83 -6.06 6.35 -16.00
C SER A 83 -5.20 7.62 -15.99
N TYR A 84 -5.89 8.76 -16.19
CA TYR A 84 -5.29 10.08 -16.14
C TYR A 84 -4.49 10.35 -14.84
N PHE A 85 -5.05 10.03 -13.68
CA PHE A 85 -4.39 10.33 -12.40
C PHE A 85 -3.06 9.59 -12.21
N ARG A 86 -2.96 8.37 -12.73
CA ARG A 86 -1.71 7.61 -12.68
C ARG A 86 -0.66 8.21 -13.60
N ILE A 87 -1.02 8.53 -14.83
CA ILE A 87 -0.12 9.17 -15.81
C ILE A 87 0.29 10.56 -15.33
N ALA A 88 -0.62 11.34 -14.77
CA ALA A 88 -0.32 12.65 -14.21
C ALA A 88 0.77 12.66 -13.15
N SER A 89 0.97 11.55 -12.42
CA SER A 89 2.05 11.42 -11.45
C SER A 89 3.43 11.43 -12.11
N TYR A 90 3.55 10.88 -13.31
CA TYR A 90 4.79 10.86 -14.09
C TYR A 90 4.99 12.17 -14.87
N LEU A 91 3.92 12.83 -15.29
CA LEU A 91 3.97 14.13 -15.91
C LEU A 91 4.49 15.25 -15.00
N ARG A 92 4.42 15.08 -13.67
CA ARG A 92 4.90 16.08 -12.69
C ARG A 92 6.36 16.47 -12.86
N TYR A 93 7.22 15.60 -13.37
CA TYR A 93 8.62 15.92 -13.65
C TYR A 93 8.79 16.91 -14.81
N MET A 94 7.78 16.97 -15.68
CA MET A 94 7.78 17.80 -16.86
C MET A 94 7.06 19.14 -16.63
N GLU A 95 6.42 19.32 -15.44
CA GLU A 95 5.77 20.59 -15.09
C GLU A 95 6.87 21.65 -14.84
N GLU A 96 6.73 22.82 -15.51
CA GLU A 96 7.55 23.99 -15.27
C GLU A 96 7.01 24.76 -14.07
N ASP A 97 5.69 24.93 -14.03
CA ASP A 97 4.98 25.57 -12.93
C ASP A 97 3.89 24.63 -12.36
N ARG A 98 4.05 24.28 -11.09
CA ARG A 98 3.09 23.44 -10.36
C ARG A 98 1.74 24.13 -10.10
N GLN A 99 1.74 25.46 -10.03
CA GLN A 99 0.53 26.21 -9.73
C GLN A 99 -0.42 26.23 -10.94
N PHE A 100 0.14 26.46 -12.14
CA PHE A 100 -0.62 26.53 -13.39
C PHE A 100 -0.60 25.21 -14.16
N ARG A 101 0.25 24.25 -13.73
CA ARG A 101 0.41 22.93 -14.37
C ARG A 101 0.75 23.00 -15.87
N HIS A 102 1.59 23.99 -16.23
CA HIS A 102 2.15 24.06 -17.58
C HIS A 102 3.37 23.15 -17.69
N TYR A 103 3.49 22.48 -18.82
CA TYR A 103 4.62 21.59 -19.10
C TYR A 103 5.77 22.36 -19.76
N LYS A 104 6.99 21.90 -19.50
CA LYS A 104 8.19 22.43 -20.13
C LYS A 104 8.14 22.23 -21.62
N LEU A 105 8.74 23.17 -22.36
CA LEU A 105 8.84 23.08 -23.82
C LEU A 105 9.49 21.74 -24.25
N GLY A 106 8.88 21.05 -25.19
CA GLY A 106 9.36 19.75 -25.68
C GLY A 106 9.01 18.54 -24.82
N SER A 107 8.21 18.71 -23.75
CA SER A 107 7.66 17.58 -23.01
C SER A 107 6.63 16.83 -23.83
N THR A 108 6.75 15.50 -23.87
CA THR A 108 5.82 14.65 -24.61
C THR A 108 5.06 13.70 -23.69
N PHE A 109 3.87 13.28 -24.12
CA PHE A 109 3.07 12.29 -23.42
C PHE A 109 3.78 10.91 -23.41
N GLU A 110 4.45 10.60 -24.51
CA GLU A 110 5.19 9.35 -24.72
C GLU A 110 6.30 9.20 -23.68
N GLN A 111 7.04 10.27 -23.37
CA GLN A 111 8.04 10.26 -22.29
C GLN A 111 7.44 9.90 -20.91
N ALA A 112 6.23 10.33 -20.61
CA ALA A 112 5.56 9.95 -19.36
C ALA A 112 5.15 8.48 -19.36
N ILE A 113 4.75 7.94 -20.52
CA ILE A 113 4.44 6.51 -20.66
C ILE A 113 5.71 5.67 -20.52
N ASP A 114 6.82 6.07 -21.12
CA ASP A 114 8.10 5.37 -20.99
C ASP A 114 8.56 5.31 -19.52
N LEU A 115 8.43 6.42 -18.79
CA LEU A 115 8.73 6.48 -17.38
C LEU A 115 7.79 5.57 -16.54
N TYR A 116 6.52 5.53 -16.89
CA TYR A 116 5.56 4.62 -16.27
C TYR A 116 5.91 3.15 -16.51
N LEU A 117 6.29 2.79 -17.74
CA LEU A 117 6.69 1.42 -18.09
C LEU A 117 7.97 1.01 -17.36
N PHE A 118 8.98 1.88 -17.36
CA PHE A 118 10.21 1.67 -16.57
C PHE A 118 9.91 1.43 -15.09
N ASP A 119 9.10 2.28 -14.47
CA ASP A 119 8.73 2.13 -13.06
C ASP A 119 7.93 0.83 -12.81
N LYS A 120 7.10 0.42 -13.76
CA LYS A 120 6.38 -0.85 -13.70
C LYS A 120 7.33 -2.05 -13.69
N GLU A 121 8.31 -2.07 -14.57
CA GLU A 121 9.32 -3.13 -14.66
C GLU A 121 10.23 -3.16 -13.41
N LEU A 122 10.69 -1.99 -12.98
CA LEU A 122 11.48 -1.86 -11.77
C LEU A 122 10.73 -2.39 -10.53
N ARG A 123 9.45 -2.07 -10.40
CA ARG A 123 8.63 -2.62 -9.32
C ARG A 123 8.52 -4.13 -9.38
N GLN A 124 8.38 -4.72 -10.55
CA GLN A 124 8.32 -6.18 -10.70
C GLN A 124 9.63 -6.85 -10.24
N LEU A 125 10.78 -6.29 -10.60
CA LEU A 125 12.09 -6.79 -10.16
C LEU A 125 12.25 -6.68 -8.64
N ILE A 126 11.86 -5.53 -8.07
CA ILE A 126 11.93 -5.31 -6.63
C ILE A 126 10.98 -6.27 -5.89
N PHE A 127 9.76 -6.46 -6.37
CA PHE A 127 8.80 -7.38 -5.76
C PHE A 127 9.32 -8.81 -5.75
N LYS A 128 9.94 -9.26 -6.84
CA LYS A 128 10.57 -10.59 -6.91
C LYS A 128 11.65 -10.73 -5.85
N ALA A 129 12.57 -9.77 -5.77
CA ALA A 129 13.65 -9.80 -4.79
C ALA A 129 13.12 -9.77 -3.34
N ILE A 130 12.12 -8.93 -3.05
CA ILE A 130 11.48 -8.88 -1.72
C ILE A 130 10.84 -10.21 -1.37
N GLN A 131 10.19 -10.87 -2.32
CA GLN A 131 9.53 -12.16 -2.11
C GLN A 131 10.56 -13.25 -1.73
N ASP A 132 11.69 -13.30 -2.43
CA ASP A 132 12.78 -14.24 -2.12
C ASP A 132 13.39 -13.99 -0.73
N ILE A 133 13.63 -12.72 -0.39
CA ILE A 133 14.13 -12.31 0.93
C ILE A 133 13.11 -12.67 2.03
N GLU A 134 11.84 -12.38 1.81
CA GLU A 134 10.77 -12.67 2.77
C GLU A 134 10.70 -14.16 3.11
N ILE A 135 10.66 -15.01 2.07
CA ILE A 135 10.60 -16.47 2.24
C ILE A 135 11.85 -16.96 3.00
N SER A 136 13.03 -16.51 2.59
CA SER A 136 14.30 -16.90 3.24
C SER A 136 14.36 -16.47 4.70
N LEU A 137 13.97 -15.22 4.99
CA LEU A 137 13.96 -14.69 6.35
C LEU A 137 12.98 -15.45 7.23
N ARG A 138 11.75 -15.66 6.75
CA ARG A 138 10.72 -16.41 7.46
C ARG A 138 11.18 -17.83 7.78
N THR A 139 11.75 -18.54 6.80
CA THR A 139 12.26 -19.90 7.00
C THR A 139 13.36 -19.94 8.06
N LYS A 140 14.34 -19.02 7.99
CA LYS A 140 15.41 -18.95 8.97
C LYS A 140 14.92 -18.62 10.38
N MET A 141 13.98 -17.66 10.48
CA MET A 141 13.39 -17.32 11.78
C MET A 141 12.66 -18.52 12.39
N ILE A 142 11.82 -19.20 11.61
CA ILE A 142 11.11 -20.39 12.06
C ILE A 142 12.10 -21.45 12.51
N GLN A 143 13.10 -21.75 11.71
CA GLN A 143 14.11 -22.77 12.02
C GLN A 143 14.85 -22.47 13.33
N ILE A 144 15.37 -21.24 13.48
CA ILE A 144 16.14 -20.86 14.68
C ILE A 144 15.24 -20.92 15.92
N PHE A 145 14.09 -20.26 15.90
CA PHE A 145 13.21 -20.23 17.06
C PHE A 145 12.61 -21.59 17.39
N SER A 146 12.25 -22.39 16.40
CA SER A 146 11.71 -23.72 16.65
C SER A 146 12.75 -24.68 17.23
N MET A 147 14.01 -24.58 16.81
CA MET A 147 15.09 -25.42 17.36
C MET A 147 15.48 -25.01 18.79
N GLU A 148 15.37 -23.74 19.14
CA GLU A 148 15.75 -23.21 20.44
C GLU A 148 14.60 -23.27 21.46
N HIS A 149 13.37 -22.99 21.04
CA HIS A 149 12.20 -22.81 21.91
C HIS A 149 11.04 -23.76 21.61
N GLY A 150 11.20 -24.67 20.64
CA GLY A 150 10.17 -25.65 20.26
C GLY A 150 9.16 -25.16 19.25
N ALA A 151 8.31 -26.07 18.77
CA ALA A 151 7.38 -25.85 17.65
C ALA A 151 6.29 -24.78 17.91
N PHE A 152 6.04 -24.46 19.17
CA PHE A 152 5.01 -23.52 19.62
C PHE A 152 5.59 -22.25 20.27
N TRP A 153 6.85 -21.92 19.97
CA TRP A 153 7.56 -20.77 20.53
C TRP A 153 6.75 -19.45 20.43
N PHE A 154 5.95 -19.29 19.41
CA PHE A 154 5.13 -18.10 19.21
C PHE A 154 3.98 -17.97 20.24
N MET A 155 3.71 -19.01 21.03
CA MET A 155 2.74 -19.00 22.13
C MET A 155 3.37 -18.62 23.47
N ASP A 156 4.69 -18.52 23.55
CA ASP A 156 5.40 -18.13 24.77
C ASP A 156 5.57 -16.62 24.86
N ALA A 157 4.78 -15.99 25.72
CA ALA A 157 4.81 -14.54 25.94
C ALA A 157 6.17 -14.03 26.42
N SER A 158 6.97 -14.86 27.09
CA SER A 158 8.27 -14.47 27.65
C SER A 158 9.32 -14.15 26.59
N LEU A 159 9.15 -14.66 25.38
CA LEU A 159 10.02 -14.39 24.23
C LEU A 159 9.75 -13.02 23.57
N PHE A 160 8.71 -12.33 23.97
CA PHE A 160 8.30 -11.06 23.35
C PHE A 160 8.53 -9.88 24.29
N LYS A 161 9.25 -8.89 23.81
CA LYS A 161 9.57 -7.68 24.56
C LYS A 161 8.34 -6.81 24.91
N ASN A 162 7.29 -6.88 24.12
CA ASN A 162 6.09 -6.06 24.26
C ASN A 162 4.85 -6.95 24.38
N ALA A 163 4.23 -6.97 25.58
CA ALA A 163 3.08 -7.80 25.87
C ALA A 163 1.84 -7.44 25.05
N ASP A 164 1.52 -6.14 24.87
CA ASP A 164 0.35 -5.70 24.09
C ASP A 164 0.48 -6.12 22.63
N PHE A 165 1.70 -6.02 22.09
CA PHE A 165 2.01 -6.46 20.74
C PHE A 165 1.86 -7.97 20.59
N TYR A 166 2.33 -8.73 21.59
CA TYR A 166 2.21 -10.20 21.63
C TYR A 166 0.75 -10.63 21.61
N GLU A 167 -0.08 -10.10 22.51
CA GLU A 167 -1.51 -10.44 22.58
C GLU A 167 -2.22 -10.15 21.27
N GLY A 168 -1.99 -8.97 20.70
CA GLY A 168 -2.56 -8.60 19.40
C GLY A 168 -2.11 -9.49 18.24
N CYS A 169 -0.86 -9.98 18.26
CA CYS A 169 -0.36 -10.95 17.28
C CYS A 169 -1.02 -12.31 17.45
N LEU A 170 -1.07 -12.81 18.67
CA LEU A 170 -1.66 -14.13 18.97
C LEU A 170 -3.17 -14.16 18.61
N ASP A 171 -3.90 -13.09 18.94
CA ASP A 171 -5.31 -12.97 18.56
C ASP A 171 -5.52 -12.95 17.03
N ASN A 172 -4.64 -12.28 16.30
CA ASN A 172 -4.69 -12.30 14.84
C ASN A 172 -4.42 -13.71 14.29
N ILE A 173 -3.44 -14.44 14.84
CA ILE A 173 -3.16 -15.83 14.46
C ILE A 173 -4.39 -16.70 14.70
N LYS A 174 -4.99 -16.63 15.89
CA LYS A 174 -6.22 -17.37 16.21
C LYS A 174 -7.36 -17.07 15.23
N LYS A 175 -7.58 -15.80 14.91
CA LYS A 175 -8.59 -15.38 13.92
C LYS A 175 -8.32 -15.92 12.52
N GLU A 176 -7.08 -15.88 12.07
CA GLU A 176 -6.73 -16.39 10.74
C GLU A 176 -6.87 -17.93 10.69
N VAL A 177 -6.42 -18.65 11.73
CA VAL A 177 -6.59 -20.10 11.84
C VAL A 177 -8.07 -20.46 11.84
N SER A 178 -8.92 -19.74 12.60
CA SER A 178 -10.37 -20.01 12.66
C SER A 178 -11.12 -19.77 11.34
N ARG A 179 -10.58 -18.91 10.47
CA ARG A 179 -11.14 -18.60 9.15
C ARG A 179 -10.58 -19.46 8.03
N SER A 180 -9.47 -20.13 8.29
CA SER A 180 -8.78 -20.91 7.28
C SER A 180 -9.54 -22.20 6.95
N ASN A 181 -9.60 -22.51 5.66
CA ASN A 181 -10.13 -23.76 5.14
C ASN A 181 -9.03 -24.71 4.65
N GLU A 182 -7.76 -24.42 4.96
CA GLU A 182 -6.61 -25.22 4.59
C GLU A 182 -6.69 -26.62 5.23
N ASP A 183 -6.39 -27.65 4.44
CA ASP A 183 -6.56 -29.03 4.88
C ASP A 183 -5.68 -29.39 6.07
N PHE A 184 -4.43 -28.89 6.10
CA PHE A 184 -3.54 -29.15 7.24
C PHE A 184 -4.06 -28.55 8.58
N ILE A 185 -4.82 -27.45 8.54
CA ILE A 185 -5.44 -26.86 9.74
C ILE A 185 -6.60 -27.74 10.22
N LYS A 186 -7.41 -28.26 9.29
CA LYS A 186 -8.49 -29.19 9.62
C LYS A 186 -7.94 -30.49 10.20
N GLU A 187 -6.96 -31.11 9.54
CA GLU A 187 -6.29 -32.30 10.03
C GLU A 187 -5.66 -32.10 11.40
N HIS A 188 -5.02 -30.94 11.65
CA HIS A 188 -4.47 -30.63 12.97
C HIS A 188 -5.58 -30.54 14.02
N SER A 189 -6.67 -29.83 13.74
CA SER A 189 -7.79 -29.67 14.69
C SER A 189 -8.54 -30.97 14.99
N GLU A 190 -8.60 -31.88 14.02
CA GLU A 190 -9.20 -33.22 14.20
C GLU A 190 -8.29 -34.14 15.02
N LYS A 191 -6.97 -34.01 14.87
CA LYS A 191 -6.00 -34.91 15.48
C LYS A 191 -5.52 -34.47 16.86
N TYR A 192 -5.43 -33.16 17.10
CA TYR A 192 -4.83 -32.61 18.31
C TYR A 192 -5.80 -31.66 19.03
N THR A 193 -6.00 -31.94 20.34
CA THR A 193 -6.81 -31.06 21.20
C THR A 193 -6.02 -29.93 21.83
N PHE A 194 -4.69 -30.12 22.01
CA PHE A 194 -3.79 -29.13 22.59
C PHE A 194 -2.36 -29.32 22.05
N PRO A 195 -1.66 -28.23 21.66
CA PRO A 195 -2.21 -26.88 21.51
C PRO A 195 -3.23 -26.77 20.37
N SER A 196 -4.20 -25.87 20.49
CA SER A 196 -5.26 -25.65 19.49
C SER A 196 -4.77 -24.94 18.21
N LEU A 197 -3.58 -24.37 18.24
CA LEU A 197 -2.93 -23.75 17.09
C LEU A 197 -1.95 -24.72 16.44
N PRO A 198 -1.85 -24.76 15.09
CA PRO A 198 -0.88 -25.60 14.42
C PRO A 198 0.56 -25.16 14.71
N PRO A 199 1.54 -26.08 14.73
CA PRO A 199 2.94 -25.75 14.91
C PRO A 199 3.51 -24.93 13.76
N VAL A 200 4.56 -24.17 14.05
CA VAL A 200 5.29 -23.35 13.08
C VAL A 200 6.70 -23.92 12.92
N TRP A 201 6.88 -24.82 11.96
CA TRP A 201 8.21 -25.38 11.60
C TRP A 201 8.21 -25.97 10.19
#